data_948851662152085e318ade210e05f2a0
#
_entry.id   948851662152085e318ade210e05f2a0
#
_cell.length_a   1.000
_cell.length_b   1.000
_cell.length_c   1.000
_cell.angle_alpha   90.00
_cell.angle_beta   90.00
_cell.angle_gamma   90.00
#
_symmetry.space_group_name_H-M   'P 1'
#
loop_
_entity.id
_entity.type
_entity.pdbx_description
1 polymer ?
#
loop_
_entity_poly.entity_id
_entity_poly.type
_entity_poly.pdbx_seq_one_letter_code
_entity_poly.pdbx_strand_id
1 'polypeptide(L)'
;MDYPREYRYSPQRCWVHVVGESARVGVCPGLLGDGSVSNVSLPVLGVALSGNEPVATLTIDGKSIGIHSPVAGSVVLVNERLLQEPALVGSDPFGAGWLFEVQLSYDETLENVMDVDSYLRIGN
;
A
#
# COMPACT_ATOMS: atom_id res chain seq x y z
N MET A 1 12.72 -11.49 -3.45
CA MET A 1 11.42 -11.65 -2.79
C MET A 1 10.36 -11.94 -3.83
N ASP A 2 9.53 -12.92 -3.56
CA ASP A 2 8.48 -13.31 -4.50
C ASP A 2 7.28 -12.38 -4.38
N TYR A 3 6.77 -11.96 -5.53
CA TYR A 3 5.59 -11.10 -5.58
C TYR A 3 4.36 -11.97 -5.73
N PRO A 4 3.37 -11.87 -4.81
CA PRO A 4 2.16 -12.69 -4.91
C PRO A 4 1.39 -12.43 -6.21
N ARG A 5 1.00 -13.50 -6.88
CA ARG A 5 0.30 -13.39 -8.17
C ARG A 5 -1.17 -13.04 -8.02
N GLU A 6 -1.75 -13.32 -6.86
CA GLU A 6 -3.14 -12.99 -6.58
C GLU A 6 -3.34 -11.50 -6.21
N TYR A 7 -2.23 -10.78 -6.01
CA TYR A 7 -2.29 -9.36 -5.71
C TYR A 7 -2.23 -8.53 -6.99
N ARG A 8 -2.64 -7.27 -6.90
CA ARG A 8 -2.48 -6.30 -7.97
C ARG A 8 -1.47 -5.24 -7.53
N TYR A 9 -0.89 -4.54 -8.50
CA TYR A 9 0.23 -3.63 -8.23
C TYR A 9 0.02 -2.30 -8.96
N SER A 10 0.45 -1.20 -8.33
CA SER A 10 0.35 0.12 -8.93
C SER A 10 1.73 0.62 -9.37
N PRO A 11 1.78 1.55 -10.35
CA PRO A 11 3.06 2.15 -10.74
C PRO A 11 3.79 2.87 -9.62
N GLN A 12 3.06 3.31 -8.59
CA GLN A 12 3.65 3.96 -7.42
C GLN A 12 4.20 2.95 -6.41
N ARG A 13 4.33 1.70 -6.82
CA ARG A 13 4.92 0.62 -6.03
C ARG A 13 4.12 0.26 -4.78
N CYS A 14 2.81 0.23 -4.94
CA CYS A 14 1.91 -0.29 -3.91
C CYS A 14 1.26 -1.56 -4.41
N TRP A 15 0.91 -2.44 -3.48
CA TRP A 15 0.15 -3.64 -3.82
C TRP A 15 -1.26 -3.54 -3.26
N VAL A 16 -2.16 -4.26 -3.90
CA VAL A 16 -3.57 -4.32 -3.50
C VAL A 16 -4.00 -5.77 -3.48
N HIS A 17 -4.61 -6.20 -2.38
CA HIS A 17 -5.19 -7.52 -2.28
C HIS A 17 -6.69 -7.37 -2.01
N VAL A 18 -7.49 -7.67 -3.03
CA VAL A 18 -8.94 -7.52 -2.96
C VAL A 18 -9.55 -8.78 -2.36
N VAL A 19 -10.36 -8.59 -1.32
CA VAL A 19 -11.11 -9.68 -0.70
C VAL A 19 -12.55 -9.17 -0.54
N GLY A 20 -13.46 -9.74 -1.34
CA GLY A 20 -14.84 -9.27 -1.35
C GLY A 20 -14.93 -7.83 -1.82
N GLU A 21 -15.48 -6.96 -0.99
CA GLU A 21 -15.67 -5.55 -1.30
C GLU A 21 -14.57 -4.66 -0.72
N SER A 22 -13.58 -5.26 -0.07
CA SER A 22 -12.49 -4.51 0.55
C SER A 22 -11.17 -4.81 -0.13
N ALA A 23 -10.25 -3.86 -0.04
CA ALA A 23 -8.91 -4.03 -0.58
C ALA A 23 -7.90 -3.67 0.50
N ARG A 24 -6.97 -4.58 0.75
CA ARG A 24 -5.84 -4.33 1.64
C ARG A 24 -4.71 -3.75 0.81
N VAL A 25 -4.06 -2.72 1.31
CA VAL A 25 -3.02 -1.99 0.58
C VAL A 25 -1.73 -2.01 1.39
N GLY A 26 -0.63 -2.18 0.68
CA GLY A 26 0.70 -2.08 1.26
C GLY A 26 1.68 -1.61 0.22
N VAL A 27 2.97 -1.57 0.58
CA VAL A 27 4.02 -1.13 -0.34
C VAL A 27 4.83 -2.30 -0.83
N CYS A 28 5.32 -2.18 -2.06
CA CYS A 28 6.20 -3.19 -2.64
C CYS A 28 7.63 -2.96 -2.18
N PRO A 29 8.44 -4.02 -2.10
CA PRO A 29 9.83 -3.87 -1.66
C PRO A 29 10.63 -2.85 -2.44
N GLY A 30 10.35 -2.68 -3.74
CA GLY A 30 11.09 -1.73 -4.56
C GLY A 30 10.95 -0.29 -4.13
N LEU A 31 9.88 0.07 -3.42
CA LEU A 31 9.71 1.42 -2.93
C LEU A 31 10.76 1.79 -1.89
N LEU A 32 11.13 0.82 -1.06
CA LEU A 32 12.04 1.07 0.05
C LEU A 32 13.51 1.03 -0.36
N GLY A 33 13.83 0.33 -1.46
CA GLY A 33 15.21 0.09 -1.82
C GLY A 33 15.94 -0.61 -0.67
N ASP A 34 17.07 -0.06 -0.26
CA ASP A 34 17.85 -0.59 0.86
C ASP A 34 17.53 0.12 2.18
N GLY A 35 16.54 1.03 2.17
CA GLY A 35 16.24 1.83 3.35
C GLY A 35 15.40 1.09 4.37
N SER A 36 15.44 1.60 5.59
CA SER A 36 14.62 1.08 6.68
C SER A 36 13.56 2.08 7.06
N VAL A 37 12.34 1.59 7.29
CA VAL A 37 11.24 2.46 7.72
C VAL A 37 11.36 2.70 9.22
N SER A 38 11.48 3.98 9.59
CA SER A 38 11.60 4.37 11.00
C SER A 38 10.32 4.95 11.56
N ASN A 39 9.38 5.36 10.70
CA ASN A 39 8.11 5.93 11.15
C ASN A 39 7.05 5.73 10.08
N VAL A 40 5.81 5.57 10.51
CA VAL A 40 4.67 5.37 9.61
C VAL A 40 3.54 6.29 10.08
N SER A 41 2.95 7.03 9.13
CA SER A 41 1.76 7.80 9.38
C SER A 41 0.63 7.18 8.57
N LEU A 42 -0.44 6.79 9.23
CA LEU A 42 -1.55 6.06 8.61
C LEU A 42 -2.75 6.98 8.38
N PRO A 43 -3.62 6.65 7.41
CA PRO A 43 -4.83 7.45 7.20
C PRO A 43 -5.81 7.32 8.37
N VAL A 44 -6.74 8.25 8.44
CA VAL A 44 -7.78 8.24 9.47
C VAL A 44 -8.92 7.33 9.03
N LEU A 45 -9.43 6.52 9.96
CA LEU A 45 -10.58 5.67 9.66
C LEU A 45 -11.77 6.51 9.19
N GLY A 46 -12.46 6.01 8.18
CA GLY A 46 -13.63 6.67 7.64
C GLY A 46 -13.34 7.69 6.55
N VAL A 47 -12.08 8.03 6.32
CA VAL A 47 -11.71 8.99 5.29
C VAL A 47 -11.98 8.39 3.91
N ALA A 48 -12.55 9.21 3.02
CA ALA A 48 -12.76 8.82 1.63
C ALA A 48 -11.51 9.12 0.82
N LEU A 49 -11.09 8.14 0.01
CA LEU A 49 -9.90 8.26 -0.83
C LEU A 49 -10.30 8.30 -2.29
N SER A 50 -9.66 9.18 -3.06
CA SER A 50 -9.95 9.32 -4.48
C SER A 50 -9.06 8.45 -5.37
N GLY A 51 -7.99 7.89 -4.81
CA GLY A 51 -7.08 7.05 -5.58
C GLY A 51 -5.85 7.76 -6.11
N ASN A 52 -5.76 9.10 -5.96
CA ASN A 52 -4.64 9.86 -6.51
C ASN A 52 -3.93 10.74 -5.51
N GLU A 53 -4.31 10.69 -4.25
CA GLU A 53 -3.74 11.57 -3.25
C GLU A 53 -2.88 10.79 -2.27
N PRO A 54 -1.86 11.42 -1.68
CA PRO A 54 -1.09 10.75 -0.63
C PRO A 54 -1.95 10.60 0.61
N VAL A 55 -1.99 9.39 1.16
CA VAL A 55 -2.86 9.07 2.29
C VAL A 55 -2.09 8.55 3.49
N ALA A 56 -0.86 8.14 3.27
CA ALA A 56 0.02 7.65 4.33
C ALA A 56 1.41 8.16 4.05
N THR A 57 2.27 8.15 5.06
CA THR A 57 3.64 8.60 4.91
C THR A 57 4.57 7.61 5.59
N LEU A 58 5.65 7.28 4.91
CA LEU A 58 6.72 6.47 5.47
C LEU A 58 7.96 7.34 5.62
N THR A 59 8.66 7.22 6.74
CA THR A 59 9.96 7.86 6.89
C THR A 59 11.03 6.81 6.69
N ILE A 60 11.85 7.00 5.66
CA ILE A 60 12.90 6.06 5.27
C ILE A 60 14.21 6.82 5.25
N ASP A 61 15.15 6.42 6.11
CA ASP A 61 16.47 7.06 6.20
C ASP A 61 16.36 8.57 6.37
N GLY A 62 15.42 9.01 7.20
CA GLY A 62 15.22 10.42 7.50
C GLY A 62 14.40 11.20 6.50
N LYS A 63 13.93 10.56 5.43
CA LYS A 63 13.14 11.22 4.39
C LYS A 63 11.71 10.73 4.42
N SER A 64 10.76 11.64 4.28
CA SER A 64 9.34 11.30 4.24
C SER A 64 8.91 11.01 2.81
N ILE A 65 8.24 9.89 2.62
CA ILE A 65 7.73 9.48 1.31
C ILE A 65 6.23 9.31 1.42
N GLY A 66 5.49 10.02 0.57
CA GLY A 66 4.03 9.89 0.54
C GLY A 66 3.59 8.63 -0.19
N ILE A 67 2.60 7.96 0.36
CA ILE A 67 2.04 6.75 -0.23
C ILE A 67 0.68 7.09 -0.79
N HIS A 68 0.50 6.88 -2.08
CA HIS A 68 -0.77 7.14 -2.76
C HIS A 68 -1.61 5.88 -2.76
N SER A 69 -2.89 6.03 -2.44
CA SER A 69 -3.79 4.88 -2.50
C SER A 69 -4.02 4.48 -3.96
N PRO A 70 -3.80 3.21 -4.31
CA PRO A 70 -4.06 2.76 -5.68
C PRO A 70 -5.55 2.56 -5.97
N VAL A 71 -6.39 2.66 -4.94
CA VAL A 71 -7.83 2.44 -5.09
C VAL A 71 -8.60 3.53 -4.35
N ALA A 72 -9.82 3.78 -4.81
CA ALA A 72 -10.72 4.73 -4.18
C ALA A 72 -11.70 4.00 -3.25
N GLY A 73 -12.17 4.69 -2.24
CA GLY A 73 -13.11 4.12 -1.28
C GLY A 73 -12.94 4.74 0.08
N SER A 74 -13.45 4.09 1.10
CA SER A 74 -13.37 4.58 2.47
C SER A 74 -12.42 3.71 3.29
N VAL A 75 -11.58 4.34 4.09
CA VAL A 75 -10.66 3.61 4.97
C VAL A 75 -11.45 2.94 6.08
N VAL A 76 -11.39 1.61 6.16
CA VAL A 76 -12.13 0.85 7.16
C VAL A 76 -11.23 0.18 8.20
N LEU A 77 -9.92 0.10 7.92
CA LEU A 77 -9.00 -0.53 8.84
C LEU A 77 -7.59 0.02 8.61
N VAL A 78 -6.83 0.20 9.67
CA VAL A 78 -5.43 0.59 9.58
C VAL A 78 -4.61 -0.36 10.43
N ASN A 79 -3.36 -0.57 10.03
CA ASN A 79 -2.46 -1.49 10.74
C ASN A 79 -1.73 -0.72 11.84
N GLU A 80 -2.37 -0.60 12.99
CA GLU A 80 -1.82 0.16 14.12
C GLU A 80 -0.50 -0.41 14.65
N ARG A 81 -0.24 -1.68 14.37
CA ARG A 81 1.01 -2.31 14.79
C ARG A 81 2.23 -1.59 14.21
N LEU A 82 2.07 -0.99 13.03
CA LEU A 82 3.16 -0.26 12.38
C LEU A 82 3.58 0.99 13.15
N LEU A 83 2.71 1.53 14.00
CA LEU A 83 3.05 2.70 14.80
C LEU A 83 4.10 2.36 15.85
N GLN A 84 4.17 1.10 16.27
CA GLN A 84 5.16 0.62 17.23
C GLN A 84 6.27 -0.16 16.56
N GLU A 85 5.99 -0.80 15.42
CA GLU A 85 6.95 -1.63 14.71
C GLU A 85 7.00 -1.24 13.24
N PRO A 86 7.44 -0.02 12.93
CA PRO A 86 7.44 0.46 11.53
C PRO A 86 8.33 -0.36 10.61
N ALA A 87 9.34 -1.02 11.14
CA ALA A 87 10.24 -1.84 10.34
C ALA A 87 9.52 -3.02 9.67
N LEU A 88 8.33 -3.39 10.12
CA LEU A 88 7.56 -4.46 9.48
C LEU A 88 7.24 -4.16 8.02
N VAL A 89 7.12 -2.88 7.67
CA VAL A 89 6.84 -2.49 6.29
C VAL A 89 7.93 -3.03 5.36
N GLY A 90 9.17 -3.03 5.82
CA GLY A 90 10.29 -3.55 5.03
C GLY A 90 10.55 -5.04 5.23
N SER A 91 10.34 -5.55 6.45
CA SER A 91 10.66 -6.94 6.74
C SER A 91 9.59 -7.92 6.27
N ASP A 92 8.33 -7.47 6.22
CA ASP A 92 7.22 -8.34 5.79
C ASP A 92 6.18 -7.52 5.02
N PRO A 93 6.56 -6.94 3.87
CA PRO A 93 5.70 -5.98 3.17
C PRO A 93 4.39 -6.57 2.66
N PHE A 94 4.35 -7.86 2.35
CA PHE A 94 3.14 -8.50 1.85
C PHE A 94 2.32 -9.18 2.96
N GLY A 95 2.82 -9.20 4.18
CA GLY A 95 2.15 -9.81 5.32
C GLY A 95 1.90 -8.79 6.41
N ALA A 96 2.63 -8.92 7.52
CA ALA A 96 2.40 -8.08 8.70
C ALA A 96 2.63 -6.59 8.45
N GLY A 97 3.30 -6.22 7.37
CA GLY A 97 3.60 -4.82 7.02
C GLY A 97 2.55 -4.12 6.18
N TRP A 98 1.35 -4.67 6.05
CA TRP A 98 0.27 -4.00 5.31
C TRP A 98 -0.05 -2.65 5.97
N LEU A 99 -0.57 -1.70 5.18
CA LEU A 99 -0.81 -0.34 5.68
C LEU A 99 -2.25 -0.11 6.11
N PHE A 100 -3.20 -0.31 5.22
CA PHE A 100 -4.61 -0.02 5.51
C PHE A 100 -5.50 -0.84 4.59
N GLU A 101 -6.82 -0.88 4.94
CA GLU A 101 -7.83 -1.50 4.09
C GLU A 101 -8.89 -0.47 3.71
N VAL A 102 -9.38 -0.59 2.50
CA VAL A 102 -10.35 0.32 1.92
C VAL A 102 -11.58 -0.46 1.55
N GLN A 103 -12.75 0.05 1.95
CA GLN A 103 -14.02 -0.42 1.41
C GLN A 103 -14.14 0.19 0.02
N LEU A 104 -14.10 -0.64 -1.02
CA LEU A 104 -14.12 -0.13 -2.39
C LEU A 104 -15.41 0.58 -2.70
N SER A 105 -15.32 1.65 -3.50
CA SER A 105 -16.49 2.36 -3.97
C SER A 105 -17.29 1.44 -4.89
N TYR A 106 -18.58 1.66 -4.93
CA TYR A 106 -19.46 0.83 -5.75
C TYR A 106 -19.04 0.77 -7.21
N ASP A 107 -18.61 1.91 -7.72
CA ASP A 107 -18.18 2.02 -9.11
C ASP A 107 -16.70 1.83 -9.29
N GLU A 108 -16.01 1.35 -8.26
CA GLU A 108 -14.57 1.24 -8.32
C GLU A 108 -14.12 0.22 -9.34
N THR A 109 -13.25 0.67 -10.22
CA THR A 109 -12.57 -0.21 -11.15
C THR A 109 -11.10 -0.20 -10.79
N LEU A 110 -10.43 -1.32 -10.94
CA LEU A 110 -9.01 -1.40 -10.62
C LEU A 110 -8.17 -0.98 -11.83
N GLU A 111 -8.50 0.20 -12.38
CA GLU A 111 -7.84 0.70 -13.59
C GLU A 111 -6.40 1.12 -13.38
N ASN A 112 -6.06 1.53 -12.17
CA ASN A 112 -4.72 2.02 -11.87
C ASN A 112 -3.79 0.93 -11.37
N VAL A 113 -4.23 -0.31 -11.40
CA VAL A 113 -3.43 -1.44 -10.94
C VAL A 113 -3.28 -2.49 -12.02
N MET A 114 -2.26 -3.31 -11.90
CA MET A 114 -1.90 -4.28 -12.91
C MET A 114 -1.49 -5.60 -12.24
N ASP A 115 -1.41 -6.67 -13.03
CA ASP A 115 -0.94 -7.94 -12.51
C ASP A 115 0.57 -7.90 -12.28
N VAL A 116 1.10 -8.95 -11.66
CA VAL A 116 2.52 -8.98 -11.30
C VAL A 116 3.43 -8.93 -12.53
N ASP A 117 3.06 -9.59 -13.59
CA ASP A 117 3.91 -9.63 -14.79
C ASP A 117 4.02 -8.26 -15.44
N SER A 118 2.91 -7.54 -15.53
CA SER A 118 2.92 -6.17 -16.06
C SER A 118 3.69 -5.23 -15.17
N TYR A 119 3.53 -5.37 -13.87
CA TYR A 119 4.23 -4.53 -12.91
C TYR A 119 5.75 -4.69 -13.01
N LEU A 120 6.22 -5.93 -13.11
CA LEU A 120 7.65 -6.19 -13.16
C LEU A 120 8.29 -5.68 -14.45
N ARG A 121 7.51 -5.50 -15.53
CA ARG A 121 8.02 -4.96 -16.79
C ARG A 121 8.35 -3.49 -16.74
N ILE A 122 7.80 -2.74 -15.78
CA ILE A 122 8.07 -1.30 -15.71
C ILE A 122 9.35 -0.96 -14.97
N GLY A 123 10.17 -1.95 -14.69
CA GLY A 123 11.56 -1.71 -14.30
C GLY A 123 11.81 -1.44 -12.84
N ASN A 124 11.22 -2.21 -12.01
CA ASN A 124 11.55 -2.09 -10.60
C ASN A 124 12.83 -2.74 -10.25
#